data_137134c54408d29fa6eeb81dbf3a1439
#
_entry.id   137134c54408d29fa6eeb81dbf3a1439
#
_cell.length_a   1.000
_cell.length_b   1.000
_cell.length_c   1.000
_cell.angle_alpha   90.00
_cell.angle_beta   90.00
_cell.angle_gamma   90.00
#
_symmetry.space_group_name_H-M   'P 1'
#
loop_
_entity.id
_entity.type
_entity.pdbx_description
1 polymer ?
#
loop_
_entity_poly.entity_id
_entity_poly.type
_entity_poly.pdbx_seq_one_letter_code
_entity_poly.pdbx_strand_id
1 'polypeptide(L)'
;MRRTSSVQSLVAIMLVCITTSGCLSLAMQREMIEDMREEPVLIEKEDRFGWDYTFDSSTAVNTIMYSNETTILFDETVSKLVIEFRAQFPYSTYIEDLLGNETNEVRYVDVKLWQPGTRDISSPFWEARATQDYPLERFTFGKSDFILGDWDLVVEARGYGITAPVDQLSFHDHFEVYATITKPCIRFPEIDDVGECTFVSDLKS
;
A
#
# COMPACT_ATOMS: atom_id res chain seq x y z
N MET A 1 -34.15 -74.84 -17.16
CA MET A 1 -32.90 -74.02 -17.18
C MET A 1 -33.02 -72.66 -17.85
N ARG A 2 -34.18 -71.99 -18.04
CA ARG A 2 -34.32 -70.69 -18.68
C ARG A 2 -34.56 -69.52 -17.70
N ARG A 3 -34.88 -69.79 -16.41
CA ARG A 3 -35.18 -68.74 -15.41
C ARG A 3 -33.96 -68.04 -14.76
N THR A 4 -32.84 -68.73 -14.68
CA THR A 4 -31.61 -68.28 -14.07
C THR A 4 -30.89 -67.19 -14.92
N SER A 5 -30.98 -67.33 -16.25
CA SER A 5 -30.38 -66.40 -17.20
C SER A 5 -31.03 -65.00 -17.14
N SER A 6 -32.34 -64.88 -16.94
CA SER A 6 -33.09 -63.68 -16.87
C SER A 6 -32.79 -62.90 -15.58
N VAL A 7 -32.61 -63.55 -14.45
CA VAL A 7 -32.26 -62.95 -13.18
C VAL A 7 -30.83 -62.40 -13.19
N GLN A 8 -29.90 -63.16 -13.78
CA GLN A 8 -28.52 -62.70 -13.93
C GLN A 8 -28.38 -61.43 -14.81
N SER A 9 -29.17 -61.39 -15.90
CA SER A 9 -29.21 -60.23 -16.78
C SER A 9 -29.79 -59.00 -16.09
N LEU A 10 -30.83 -59.16 -15.27
CA LEU A 10 -31.43 -58.10 -14.49
C LEU A 10 -30.48 -57.52 -13.42
N VAL A 11 -29.74 -58.39 -12.73
CA VAL A 11 -28.74 -57.99 -11.74
C VAL A 11 -27.57 -57.25 -12.40
N ALA A 12 -27.11 -57.71 -13.56
CA ALA A 12 -26.06 -57.03 -14.30
C ALA A 12 -26.49 -55.63 -14.76
N ILE A 13 -27.71 -55.46 -15.25
CA ILE A 13 -28.26 -54.18 -15.64
C ILE A 13 -28.40 -53.24 -14.42
N MET A 14 -28.88 -53.75 -13.29
CA MET A 14 -28.96 -52.94 -12.06
C MET A 14 -27.58 -52.50 -11.58
N LEU A 15 -26.57 -53.34 -11.63
CA LEU A 15 -25.19 -52.96 -11.25
C LEU A 15 -24.61 -51.88 -12.16
N VAL A 16 -24.84 -51.96 -13.45
CA VAL A 16 -24.42 -50.91 -14.42
C VAL A 16 -25.17 -49.59 -14.17
N CYS A 17 -26.45 -49.63 -13.88
CA CYS A 17 -27.23 -48.42 -13.57
C CYS A 17 -26.76 -47.75 -12.26
N ILE A 18 -26.36 -48.49 -11.24
CA ILE A 18 -25.85 -47.94 -9.97
C ILE A 18 -24.49 -47.27 -10.17
N THR A 19 -23.61 -47.86 -10.98
CA THR A 19 -22.27 -47.28 -11.23
C THR A 19 -22.35 -46.04 -12.13
N THR A 20 -23.25 -45.99 -13.10
CA THR A 20 -23.41 -44.80 -13.97
C THR A 20 -24.13 -43.63 -13.27
N SER A 21 -25.07 -43.91 -12.37
CA SER A 21 -25.79 -42.85 -11.64
C SER A 21 -24.86 -42.12 -10.69
N GLY A 22 -23.84 -42.75 -10.11
CA GLY A 22 -22.86 -42.09 -9.25
C GLY A 22 -22.00 -41.07 -9.99
N CYS A 23 -21.56 -41.38 -11.21
CA CYS A 23 -20.76 -40.44 -12.02
C CYS A 23 -21.58 -39.23 -12.51
N LEU A 24 -22.85 -39.44 -12.91
CA LEU A 24 -23.74 -38.37 -13.33
C LEU A 24 -24.10 -37.44 -12.18
N SER A 25 -24.33 -37.98 -10.97
CA SER A 25 -24.62 -37.19 -9.78
C SER A 25 -23.43 -36.28 -9.41
N LEU A 26 -22.20 -36.78 -9.47
CA LEU A 26 -20.97 -36.00 -9.20
C LEU A 26 -20.75 -34.91 -10.27
N ALA A 27 -21.01 -35.18 -11.53
CA ALA A 27 -20.90 -34.18 -12.58
C ALA A 27 -21.95 -33.07 -12.43
N MET A 28 -23.19 -33.42 -12.15
CA MET A 28 -24.23 -32.40 -11.88
C MET A 28 -23.97 -31.57 -10.61
N GLN A 29 -23.45 -32.19 -9.56
CA GLN A 29 -23.06 -31.46 -8.35
C GLN A 29 -21.93 -30.49 -8.63
N ARG A 30 -20.95 -30.89 -9.44
CA ARG A 30 -19.85 -30.02 -9.84
C ARG A 30 -20.34 -28.84 -10.67
N GLU A 31 -21.16 -29.08 -11.68
CA GLU A 31 -21.75 -27.99 -12.50
C GLU A 31 -22.59 -27.06 -11.65
N MET A 32 -23.37 -27.57 -10.69
CA MET A 32 -24.19 -26.76 -9.78
C MET A 32 -23.31 -25.90 -8.83
N ILE A 33 -22.20 -26.45 -8.37
CA ILE A 33 -21.24 -25.69 -7.54
C ILE A 33 -20.51 -24.63 -8.39
N GLU A 34 -20.13 -24.98 -9.63
CA GLU A 34 -19.51 -24.00 -10.55
C GLU A 34 -20.46 -22.89 -10.96
N ASP A 35 -21.77 -23.18 -11.14
CA ASP A 35 -22.81 -22.18 -11.46
C ASP A 35 -23.16 -21.28 -10.25
N MET A 36 -22.93 -21.76 -9.04
CA MET A 36 -23.11 -20.96 -7.81
C MET A 36 -21.87 -20.14 -7.45
N ARG A 37 -20.76 -20.33 -8.16
CA ARG A 37 -19.51 -19.64 -7.91
C ARG A 37 -19.59 -18.21 -8.38
N GLU A 38 -19.33 -17.26 -7.49
CA GLU A 38 -19.24 -15.86 -7.86
C GLU A 38 -18.02 -15.62 -8.75
N GLU A 39 -18.21 -14.82 -9.81
CA GLU A 39 -17.10 -14.47 -10.70
C GLU A 39 -16.06 -13.60 -9.98
N PRO A 40 -14.76 -13.79 -10.28
CA PRO A 40 -13.73 -12.92 -9.78
C PRO A 40 -13.96 -11.46 -10.22
N VAL A 41 -13.82 -10.53 -9.31
CA VAL A 41 -14.05 -9.11 -9.55
C VAL A 41 -12.72 -8.36 -9.59
N LEU A 42 -12.50 -7.61 -10.68
CA LEU A 42 -11.37 -6.71 -10.77
C LEU A 42 -11.70 -5.42 -10.01
N ILE A 43 -10.89 -5.10 -9.02
CA ILE A 43 -10.99 -3.88 -8.23
C ILE A 43 -9.67 -3.12 -8.25
N GLU A 44 -9.68 -1.86 -7.88
CA GLU A 44 -8.46 -1.09 -7.64
C GLU A 44 -8.15 -1.10 -6.15
N LYS A 45 -6.90 -1.39 -5.82
CA LYS A 45 -6.39 -1.35 -4.45
C LYS A 45 -5.24 -0.35 -4.35
N GLU A 46 -5.23 0.36 -3.24
CA GLU A 46 -4.18 1.30 -2.91
C GLU A 46 -3.13 0.62 -2.02
N ASP A 47 -1.86 0.85 -2.34
CA ASP A 47 -0.72 0.44 -1.54
C ASP A 47 0.03 1.70 -1.10
N ARG A 48 0.25 1.86 0.22
CA ARG A 48 0.69 3.11 0.84
C ARG A 48 2.05 2.93 1.50
N PHE A 49 2.98 3.80 1.12
CA PHE A 49 4.36 3.85 1.60
C PHE A 49 4.63 5.21 2.22
N GLY A 50 5.37 5.27 3.31
CA GLY A 50 5.74 6.55 3.90
C GLY A 50 5.77 6.51 5.42
N TRP A 51 5.78 7.69 6.02
CA TRP A 51 6.00 7.86 7.45
C TRP A 51 5.17 8.99 8.03
N ASP A 52 4.80 8.78 9.27
CA ASP A 52 4.23 9.72 10.21
C ASP A 52 5.20 9.77 11.40
N TYR A 53 5.82 10.92 11.65
CA TYR A 53 6.84 11.02 12.68
C TYR A 53 6.69 12.30 13.51
N THR A 54 6.68 12.12 14.83
CA THR A 54 6.68 13.20 15.80
C THR A 54 8.05 13.22 16.49
N PHE A 55 8.69 14.41 16.47
CA PHE A 55 9.93 14.59 17.18
C PHE A 55 9.66 14.71 18.66
N ASP A 56 10.28 13.86 19.46
CA ASP A 56 10.17 13.88 20.91
C ASP A 56 11.56 13.70 21.54
N SER A 57 11.95 14.63 22.40
CA SER A 57 13.22 14.58 23.12
C SER A 57 12.99 14.81 24.62
N SER A 58 13.60 13.97 25.40
CA SER A 58 13.65 14.14 26.86
C SER A 58 14.57 15.28 27.30
N THR A 59 15.35 15.87 26.39
CA THR A 59 16.32 16.93 26.68
C THR A 59 16.11 18.12 25.75
N ALA A 60 15.80 19.26 26.30
CA ALA A 60 15.34 20.48 25.65
C ALA A 60 16.33 21.17 24.68
N VAL A 61 17.51 20.59 24.40
CA VAL A 61 18.60 21.36 23.76
C VAL A 61 19.08 20.76 22.43
N ASN A 62 18.68 19.54 22.08
CA ASN A 62 19.21 18.88 20.88
C ASN A 62 18.13 18.69 19.81
N THR A 63 18.44 19.13 18.59
CA THR A 63 17.70 18.73 17.41
C THR A 63 17.79 17.22 17.21
N ILE A 64 16.68 16.61 16.89
CA ILE A 64 16.62 15.19 16.51
C ILE A 64 16.71 15.12 14.99
N MET A 65 17.58 14.24 14.49
CA MET A 65 17.65 13.92 13.08
C MET A 65 16.85 12.65 12.82
N TYR A 66 16.05 12.70 11.78
CA TYR A 66 15.32 11.55 11.24
C TYR A 66 15.72 11.36 9.78
N SER A 67 16.08 10.16 9.40
CA SER A 67 16.37 9.79 8.02
C SER A 67 15.81 8.39 7.77
N ASN A 68 15.05 8.25 6.72
CA ASN A 68 14.52 6.94 6.32
C ASN A 68 14.30 6.90 4.81
N GLU A 69 14.25 5.68 4.27
CA GLU A 69 14.01 5.44 2.85
C GLU A 69 13.14 4.20 2.65
N THR A 70 12.38 4.18 1.58
CA THR A 70 11.62 3.01 1.15
C THR A 70 11.59 2.95 -0.38
N THR A 71 11.63 1.74 -0.89
CA THR A 71 11.55 1.46 -2.32
C THR A 71 10.13 1.09 -2.70
N ILE A 72 9.63 1.67 -3.78
CA ILE A 72 8.29 1.47 -4.31
C ILE A 72 8.41 0.88 -5.71
N LEU A 73 7.93 -0.34 -5.91
CA LEU A 73 7.97 -0.99 -7.22
C LEU A 73 6.84 -0.48 -8.13
N PHE A 74 7.24 0.19 -9.22
CA PHE A 74 6.35 0.60 -10.30
C PHE A 74 6.43 -0.41 -11.44
N ASP A 75 5.40 -1.24 -11.54
CA ASP A 75 5.20 -2.19 -12.64
C ASP A 75 4.19 -1.66 -13.66
N GLU A 76 3.92 -2.44 -14.72
CA GLU A 76 2.97 -2.08 -15.77
C GLU A 76 1.54 -1.86 -15.28
N THR A 77 1.22 -2.33 -14.08
CA THR A 77 -0.14 -2.32 -13.53
C THR A 77 -0.43 -1.05 -12.74
N VAL A 78 0.60 -0.30 -12.29
CA VAL A 78 0.41 0.95 -11.56
C VAL A 78 -0.33 1.96 -12.43
N SER A 79 -1.49 2.41 -11.97
CA SER A 79 -2.37 3.33 -12.68
C SER A 79 -2.25 4.78 -12.19
N LYS A 80 -1.93 4.97 -10.92
CA LYS A 80 -1.91 6.28 -10.25
C LYS A 80 -0.92 6.29 -9.10
N LEU A 81 -0.30 7.46 -8.87
CA LEU A 81 0.47 7.79 -7.67
C LEU A 81 -0.13 9.03 -7.04
N VAL A 82 -0.34 8.99 -5.74
CA VAL A 82 -0.71 10.15 -4.93
C VAL A 82 0.34 10.34 -3.85
N ILE A 83 0.93 11.54 -3.77
CA ILE A 83 1.84 11.92 -2.70
C ILE A 83 1.10 12.89 -1.78
N GLU A 84 1.05 12.59 -0.51
CA GLU A 84 0.52 13.43 0.55
C GLU A 84 1.67 13.88 1.43
N PHE A 85 1.80 15.19 1.63
CA PHE A 85 2.85 15.76 2.46
C PHE A 85 2.28 16.86 3.36
N ARG A 86 2.69 16.83 4.62
CA ARG A 86 2.37 17.81 5.65
C ARG A 86 3.54 17.93 6.62
N ALA A 87 3.81 19.16 7.08
CA ALA A 87 4.74 19.38 8.19
C ALA A 87 4.16 20.42 9.17
N GLN A 88 4.40 20.22 10.44
CA GLN A 88 3.95 21.10 11.52
C GLN A 88 5.17 21.47 12.38
N PHE A 89 5.41 22.76 12.48
CA PHE A 89 6.50 23.35 13.25
C PHE A 89 5.95 24.39 14.23
N PRO A 90 5.33 23.94 15.33
CA PRO A 90 4.80 24.88 16.32
C PRO A 90 5.89 25.83 16.82
N TYR A 91 5.49 27.09 17.06
CA TYR A 91 6.40 28.16 17.52
C TYR A 91 7.51 28.54 16.54
N SER A 92 7.39 28.27 15.24
CA SER A 92 8.40 28.66 14.24
C SER A 92 8.74 30.15 14.31
N THR A 93 7.76 31.01 14.39
CA THR A 93 7.95 32.50 14.50
C THR A 93 8.81 32.91 15.70
N TYR A 94 8.63 32.27 16.86
CA TYR A 94 9.43 32.57 18.04
C TYR A 94 10.88 32.13 17.93
N ILE A 95 11.09 31.00 17.26
CA ILE A 95 12.41 30.40 17.05
C ILE A 95 13.17 31.23 15.99
N GLU A 96 12.49 31.70 14.94
CA GLU A 96 13.03 32.56 13.92
C GLU A 96 13.47 33.93 14.51
N ASP A 97 12.69 34.49 15.39
CA ASP A 97 13.05 35.73 16.10
C ASP A 97 14.31 35.59 16.98
N LEU A 98 14.54 34.41 17.52
CA LEU A 98 15.68 34.11 18.39
C LEU A 98 16.96 33.70 17.62
N LEU A 99 16.85 32.94 16.55
CA LEU A 99 17.98 32.34 15.82
C LEU A 99 18.25 33.02 14.46
N GLY A 100 17.36 33.91 14.00
CA GLY A 100 17.45 34.50 12.66
C GLY A 100 17.29 33.50 11.53
N ASN A 101 17.89 33.78 10.37
CA ASN A 101 17.80 32.94 9.18
C ASN A 101 18.45 31.56 9.30
N GLU A 102 19.12 31.26 10.42
CA GLU A 102 19.75 29.94 10.65
C GLU A 102 18.73 28.84 10.97
N THR A 103 17.48 29.20 11.26
CA THR A 103 16.39 28.24 11.55
C THR A 103 16.17 27.24 10.44
N ASN A 104 16.34 27.64 9.18
CA ASN A 104 16.14 26.78 8.00
C ASN A 104 17.16 25.64 7.86
N GLU A 105 18.31 25.74 8.53
CA GLU A 105 19.33 24.69 8.58
C GLU A 105 19.15 23.76 9.79
N VAL A 106 18.45 24.25 10.80
CA VAL A 106 18.33 23.58 12.09
C VAL A 106 17.02 22.79 12.18
N ARG A 107 16.02 23.17 11.39
CA ARG A 107 14.65 22.65 11.45
C ARG A 107 14.07 22.54 10.05
N TYR A 108 13.90 21.33 9.56
CA TYR A 108 13.38 21.09 8.21
C TYR A 108 12.85 19.66 8.05
N VAL A 109 12.01 19.46 7.06
CA VAL A 109 11.66 18.18 6.47
C VAL A 109 11.92 18.27 4.97
N ASP A 110 12.80 17.45 4.46
CA ASP A 110 13.15 17.33 3.04
C ASP A 110 12.75 15.94 2.55
N VAL A 111 11.86 15.89 1.56
CA VAL A 111 11.34 14.64 0.99
C VAL A 111 11.61 14.62 -0.50
N LYS A 112 12.12 13.50 -1.00
CA LYS A 112 12.43 13.30 -2.41
C LYS A 112 11.94 11.95 -2.89
N LEU A 113 11.34 11.96 -4.08
CA LEU A 113 11.00 10.74 -4.81
C LEU A 113 11.87 10.65 -6.06
N TRP A 114 12.64 9.59 -6.15
CA TRP A 114 13.58 9.34 -7.24
C TRP A 114 13.06 8.27 -8.19
N GLN A 115 13.25 8.50 -9.49
CA GLN A 115 13.02 7.48 -10.51
C GLN A 115 14.11 6.41 -10.47
N PRO A 116 13.87 5.22 -11.05
CA PRO A 116 14.84 4.14 -11.10
C PRO A 116 16.19 4.58 -11.65
N GLY A 117 17.25 4.39 -10.85
CA GLY A 117 18.63 4.68 -11.24
C GLY A 117 18.98 6.15 -11.44
N THR A 118 18.14 7.10 -11.01
CA THR A 118 18.38 8.54 -11.17
C THR A 118 18.95 9.23 -9.94
N ARG A 119 18.95 8.53 -8.81
CA ARG A 119 19.47 9.06 -7.54
C ARG A 119 20.93 9.49 -7.70
N ASP A 120 21.28 10.67 -7.23
CA ASP A 120 22.60 11.31 -7.30
C ASP A 120 23.10 11.67 -8.71
N ILE A 121 22.32 11.42 -9.76
CA ILE A 121 22.70 11.69 -11.15
C ILE A 121 21.89 12.84 -11.75
N SER A 122 20.61 12.96 -11.36
CA SER A 122 19.69 13.98 -11.88
C SER A 122 18.87 14.61 -10.76
N SER A 123 17.95 15.51 -11.10
CA SER A 123 16.95 16.02 -10.15
C SER A 123 15.93 14.93 -9.79
N PRO A 124 15.38 14.94 -8.58
CA PRO A 124 14.30 14.04 -8.20
C PRO A 124 13.07 14.25 -9.10
N PHE A 125 12.24 13.22 -9.23
CA PHE A 125 10.95 13.32 -9.92
C PHE A 125 9.99 14.27 -9.20
N TRP A 126 9.98 14.21 -7.89
CA TRP A 126 9.22 15.09 -7.01
C TRP A 126 10.02 15.38 -5.75
N GLU A 127 9.96 16.60 -5.27
CA GLU A 127 10.57 17.02 -4.02
C GLU A 127 9.70 18.04 -3.29
N ALA A 128 9.75 18.00 -1.98
CA ALA A 128 9.17 19.01 -1.11
C ALA A 128 10.10 19.27 0.08
N ARG A 129 10.25 20.53 0.43
CA ARG A 129 11.00 20.95 1.61
C ARG A 129 10.15 21.91 2.44
N ALA A 130 9.97 21.57 3.71
CA ALA A 130 9.29 22.39 4.68
C ALA A 130 10.28 22.84 5.76
N THR A 131 10.31 24.14 6.07
CA THR A 131 11.08 24.74 7.17
C THR A 131 10.18 25.48 8.17
N GLN A 132 8.90 25.58 7.84
CA GLN A 132 7.81 26.15 8.62
C GLN A 132 6.56 25.31 8.42
N ASP A 133 5.46 25.65 9.07
CA ASP A 133 4.19 24.94 8.88
C ASP A 133 3.85 24.81 7.39
N TYR A 134 3.69 23.56 6.95
CA TYR A 134 3.31 23.19 5.59
C TYR A 134 1.97 22.49 5.65
N PRO A 135 0.91 23.05 5.08
CA PRO A 135 -0.41 22.43 5.10
C PRO A 135 -0.40 21.10 4.35
N LEU A 136 -1.38 20.24 4.62
CA LEU A 136 -1.52 19.01 3.86
C LEU A 136 -1.73 19.32 2.38
N GLU A 137 -0.77 18.96 1.57
CA GLU A 137 -0.87 19.03 0.11
C GLU A 137 -0.89 17.62 -0.50
N ARG A 138 -1.63 17.51 -1.59
CA ARG A 138 -1.80 16.26 -2.32
C ARG A 138 -1.40 16.44 -3.78
N PHE A 139 -0.41 15.69 -4.22
CA PHE A 139 0.09 15.66 -5.59
C PHE A 139 -0.34 14.35 -6.26
N THR A 140 -0.94 14.45 -7.45
CA THR A 140 -1.45 13.29 -8.17
C THR A 140 -0.77 13.18 -9.52
N PHE A 141 -0.25 11.98 -9.83
CA PHE A 141 0.44 11.65 -11.06
C PHE A 141 -0.25 10.45 -11.72
N GLY A 142 -0.30 10.45 -13.04
CA GLY A 142 -0.92 9.40 -13.85
C GLY A 142 0.11 8.46 -14.48
N LYS A 143 -0.38 7.37 -15.05
CA LYS A 143 0.45 6.33 -15.67
C LYS A 143 1.44 6.83 -16.71
N SER A 144 1.13 7.93 -17.42
CA SER A 144 2.02 8.54 -18.43
C SER A 144 3.32 9.11 -17.85
N ASP A 145 3.34 9.36 -16.54
CA ASP A 145 4.46 10.01 -15.84
C ASP A 145 5.44 8.98 -15.28
N PHE A 146 5.10 7.66 -15.36
CA PHE A 146 5.84 6.62 -14.68
C PHE A 146 6.85 5.92 -15.58
N ILE A 147 8.03 5.66 -15.02
CA ILE A 147 9.04 4.75 -15.54
C ILE A 147 8.99 3.47 -14.69
N LEU A 148 9.02 2.31 -15.36
CA LEU A 148 9.00 1.01 -14.68
C LEU A 148 10.29 0.78 -13.90
N GLY A 149 10.16 0.20 -12.72
CA GLY A 149 11.27 -0.17 -11.86
C GLY A 149 11.11 0.30 -10.41
N ASP A 150 12.20 0.23 -9.68
CA ASP A 150 12.25 0.56 -8.27
C ASP A 150 12.45 2.07 -8.08
N TRP A 151 11.48 2.72 -7.49
CA TRP A 151 11.49 4.12 -7.13
C TRP A 151 11.86 4.28 -5.66
N ASP A 152 12.72 5.25 -5.33
CA ASP A 152 13.17 5.49 -3.97
C ASP A 152 12.48 6.73 -3.40
N LEU A 153 11.68 6.54 -2.35
CA LEU A 153 11.15 7.62 -1.52
C LEU A 153 12.11 7.80 -0.34
N VAL A 154 12.66 9.01 -0.22
CA VAL A 154 13.65 9.35 0.81
C VAL A 154 13.13 10.53 1.61
N VAL A 155 13.26 10.46 2.93
CA VAL A 155 13.00 11.57 3.84
C VAL A 155 14.22 11.85 4.70
N GLU A 156 14.59 13.13 4.78
CA GLU A 156 15.56 13.66 5.73
C GLU A 156 14.90 14.78 6.51
N ALA A 157 14.91 14.69 7.81
CA ALA A 157 14.25 15.68 8.64
C ALA A 157 15.05 16.00 9.90
N ARG A 158 14.92 17.21 10.36
CA ARG A 158 15.48 17.71 11.61
C ARG A 158 14.43 18.52 12.34
N GLY A 159 14.20 18.21 13.59
CA GLY A 159 13.16 18.86 14.37
C GLY A 159 13.42 18.83 15.86
N TYR A 160 12.53 19.48 16.58
CA TYR A 160 12.51 19.56 18.03
C TYR A 160 11.23 18.96 18.58
N GLY A 161 11.33 18.41 19.76
CA GLY A 161 10.17 18.02 20.55
C GLY A 161 10.52 18.07 22.02
N ILE A 162 9.69 18.70 22.82
CA ILE A 162 9.88 18.82 24.26
C ILE A 162 8.60 18.39 24.94
N THR A 163 8.71 17.37 25.76
CA THR A 163 7.66 16.99 26.70
C THR A 163 7.95 17.61 28.06
N ALA A 164 7.21 18.65 28.42
CA ALA A 164 7.35 19.33 29.69
C ALA A 164 6.41 18.70 30.74
N PRO A 165 6.70 18.83 32.08
CA PRO A 165 5.80 18.37 33.13
C PRO A 165 4.44 19.08 33.14
N VAL A 166 4.35 20.23 32.47
CA VAL A 166 3.11 20.98 32.24
C VAL A 166 2.81 20.91 30.74
N ASP A 167 1.72 20.28 30.37
CA ASP A 167 1.34 20.02 28.96
C ASP A 167 1.34 21.27 28.08
N GLN A 168 0.99 22.42 28.64
CA GLN A 168 0.96 23.71 27.94
C GLN A 168 2.34 24.21 27.46
N LEU A 169 3.42 23.63 28.00
CA LEU A 169 4.81 23.96 27.63
C LEU A 169 5.41 22.88 26.73
N SER A 170 4.66 21.83 26.42
CA SER A 170 5.07 20.78 25.51
C SER A 170 4.84 21.21 24.06
N PHE A 171 5.81 20.97 23.20
CA PHE A 171 5.64 21.15 21.77
C PHE A 171 6.47 20.11 21.00
N HIS A 172 5.97 19.70 19.85
CA HIS A 172 6.60 18.68 19.03
C HIS A 172 6.48 19.08 17.55
N ASP A 173 7.58 19.03 16.86
CA ASP A 173 7.58 19.06 15.41
C ASP A 173 7.04 17.72 14.91
N HIS A 174 6.30 17.79 13.82
CA HIS A 174 5.65 16.61 13.28
C HIS A 174 5.61 16.69 11.75
N PHE A 175 5.75 15.55 11.09
CA PHE A 175 5.51 15.47 9.66
C PHE A 175 4.83 14.16 9.27
N GLU A 176 4.09 14.24 8.19
CA GLU A 176 3.47 13.11 7.51
C GLU A 176 3.86 13.16 6.04
N VAL A 177 4.36 12.07 5.51
CA VAL A 177 4.60 11.88 4.09
C VAL A 177 4.19 10.48 3.67
N TYR A 178 3.36 10.41 2.64
CA TYR A 178 2.90 9.15 2.10
C TYR A 178 2.88 9.20 0.58
N ALA A 179 3.40 8.14 -0.04
CA ALA A 179 3.23 7.84 -1.45
C ALA A 179 2.28 6.66 -1.56
N THR A 180 1.14 6.87 -2.19
CA THR A 180 0.11 5.85 -2.39
C THR A 180 0.00 5.52 -3.87
N ILE A 181 0.28 4.26 -4.23
CA ILE A 181 0.10 3.75 -5.59
C ILE A 181 -1.21 2.98 -5.69
N THR A 182 -1.88 3.12 -6.84
CA THR A 182 -3.10 2.37 -7.15
C THR A 182 -2.78 1.31 -8.19
N LYS A 183 -3.13 0.05 -7.88
CA LYS A 183 -2.94 -1.12 -8.74
C LYS A 183 -4.24 -1.90 -8.90
N PRO A 184 -4.47 -2.57 -10.05
CA PRO A 184 -5.58 -3.51 -10.20
C PRO A 184 -5.33 -4.76 -9.36
N CYS A 185 -6.38 -5.24 -8.76
CA CYS A 185 -6.40 -6.35 -7.84
C CYS A 185 -7.61 -7.25 -8.15
N ILE A 186 -7.44 -8.56 -8.17
CA ILE A 186 -8.53 -9.52 -8.37
C ILE A 186 -8.98 -10.02 -7.01
N ARG A 187 -10.26 -9.83 -6.73
CA ARG A 187 -10.92 -10.39 -5.57
C ARG A 187 -11.66 -11.66 -6.00
N PHE A 188 -11.43 -12.75 -5.28
CA PHE A 188 -12.15 -14.00 -5.38
C PHE A 188 -13.15 -14.07 -4.21
N PRO A 189 -14.46 -13.80 -4.42
CA PRO A 189 -15.44 -13.61 -3.33
C PRO A 189 -15.57 -14.81 -2.38
N GLU A 190 -15.22 -16.01 -2.84
CA GLU A 190 -15.30 -17.24 -2.05
C GLU A 190 -14.08 -17.49 -1.15
N ILE A 191 -12.96 -16.82 -1.40
CA ILE A 191 -11.67 -17.08 -0.75
C ILE A 191 -11.21 -15.85 0.02
N ASP A 192 -11.44 -14.66 -0.55
CA ASP A 192 -10.95 -13.40 -0.01
C ASP A 192 -11.98 -12.77 0.93
N ASP A 193 -11.53 -12.31 2.07
CA ASP A 193 -12.34 -11.51 2.99
C ASP A 193 -12.66 -10.13 2.38
N VAL A 194 -13.60 -9.42 3.01
CA VAL A 194 -14.00 -8.09 2.55
C VAL A 194 -12.81 -7.13 2.61
N GLY A 195 -12.37 -6.65 1.43
CA GLY A 195 -11.22 -5.75 1.28
C GLY A 195 -9.89 -6.45 0.98
N GLU A 196 -9.85 -7.78 0.97
CA GLU A 196 -8.71 -8.54 0.51
C GLU A 196 -8.81 -8.83 -0.99
N CYS A 197 -7.67 -8.93 -1.66
CA CYS A 197 -7.55 -9.29 -3.06
C CYS A 197 -6.09 -9.57 -3.42
N THR A 198 -5.85 -10.24 -4.52
CA THR A 198 -4.51 -10.53 -5.06
C THR A 198 -4.16 -9.55 -6.18
N PHE A 199 -3.02 -8.88 -6.09
CA PHE A 199 -2.57 -7.98 -7.13
C PHE A 199 -2.34 -8.72 -8.45
N VAL A 200 -2.73 -8.08 -9.55
CA VAL A 200 -2.55 -8.68 -10.90
C VAL A 200 -1.07 -8.91 -11.23
N SER A 201 -0.16 -8.11 -10.68
CA SER A 201 1.29 -8.29 -10.79
C SER A 201 1.74 -9.65 -10.23
N ASP A 202 1.16 -10.08 -9.12
CA ASP A 202 1.57 -11.29 -8.41
C ASP A 202 1.09 -12.57 -9.09
N LEU A 203 0.05 -12.47 -9.93
CA LEU A 203 -0.47 -13.59 -10.70
C LEU A 203 0.36 -13.92 -11.96
N LYS A 204 1.28 -13.00 -12.35
CA LYS A 204 2.13 -13.16 -13.55
C LYS A 204 3.53 -13.70 -13.24
N SER A 205 3.86 -13.93 -11.97
CA SER A 205 5.18 -14.39 -11.49
C SER A 205 5.35 -15.92 -11.55
#